data_cfd1009cd18e331578d8e2e9bb432421
#
_entry.id   cfd1009cd18e331578d8e2e9bb432421
#
_cell.length_a   1.000
_cell.length_b   1.000
_cell.length_c   1.000
_cell.angle_alpha   90.00
_cell.angle_beta   90.00
_cell.angle_gamma   90.00
#
_symmetry.space_group_name_H-M   'P 1'
#
loop_
_entity.id
_entity.type
_entity.pdbx_description
1 polymer ?
#
loop_
_entity_poly.entity_id
_entity_poly.type
_entity_poly.pdbx_seq_one_letter_code
_entity_poly.pdbx_strand_id
1 'polypeptide(L)'
;MPPRRTRRAPHGRTRRAPRWSLRGSLIAATVALTCAALLITGVVSAVALRQQLMNRTDEQLTTAAALVASGSRQIARVGERDLRDQTVRAVIGPTEFLVEIRTGDGELTRFASTAPVPATPLLDAAPAPPPGGRSPLTSVTTPEGGYRVVTVDAGPGVVLLGLPLAPVRETVARLLGIEVLVSVAVAVLLAFLARMLIVARMRPLDDIARTADAIAGGQLDRRVPITDDPRRVRRTEAGRLTLAVNGMLDRILAALAVRERSEQRMRSFVADASHELRTPLTVIRGYTQLLRGGMVDEQRRPDVLRRLDDEAARMSTMVSDLLFLARLDAEPQLQDEPVDIAVLARDAVADALAVEPQRVIALDSPPHLLVAGDADALRRVLANLLANVRAHTPVEANAEVSVHTDAGRVRVAVSDTGPGLTPEAAERVFDRFYRAGAAGGATEGSGLGLAIVADAVRALGGEVGADTTPGGGTTIWFTVPAALRTGVSR
;
A
#
# COMPACT_ATOMS: atom_id res chain seq x y z
N MET A 1 0.23 -37.77 -53.28
CA MET A 1 -0.73 -36.79 -52.74
C MET A 1 -0.02 -35.94 -51.72
N PRO A 2 0.22 -34.61 -51.94
CA PRO A 2 0.81 -33.71 -50.97
C PRO A 2 -0.31 -33.07 -50.12
N PRO A 3 -0.04 -32.71 -48.85
CA PRO A 3 -1.05 -32.15 -47.93
C PRO A 3 -1.38 -30.67 -48.23
N ARG A 4 -2.66 -30.37 -48.16
CA ARG A 4 -3.25 -29.04 -48.37
C ARG A 4 -2.73 -28.02 -47.35
N ARG A 5 -2.11 -26.94 -47.82
CA ARG A 5 -1.82 -25.73 -47.06
C ARG A 5 -3.12 -25.00 -46.67
N THR A 6 -3.44 -24.96 -45.40
CA THR A 6 -4.50 -24.10 -44.85
C THR A 6 -4.02 -22.66 -44.86
N ARG A 7 -4.73 -21.81 -45.62
CA ARG A 7 -4.55 -20.35 -45.61
C ARG A 7 -4.96 -19.81 -44.22
N ARG A 8 -3.98 -19.30 -43.48
CA ARG A 8 -4.26 -18.44 -42.29
C ARG A 8 -4.86 -17.12 -42.78
N ALA A 9 -6.05 -16.77 -42.26
CA ALA A 9 -6.68 -15.47 -42.40
C ALA A 9 -5.82 -14.40 -41.72
N PRO A 10 -5.76 -13.15 -42.26
CA PRO A 10 -5.04 -12.06 -41.60
C PRO A 10 -5.79 -11.63 -40.34
N HIS A 11 -5.14 -11.74 -39.20
CA HIS A 11 -5.65 -11.17 -37.95
C HIS A 11 -5.83 -9.68 -38.11
N GLY A 12 -7.09 -9.25 -38.04
CA GLY A 12 -7.46 -7.85 -37.98
C GLY A 12 -6.69 -7.13 -36.85
N ARG A 13 -5.88 -6.14 -37.23
CA ARG A 13 -5.28 -5.18 -36.32
C ARG A 13 -6.40 -4.41 -35.66
N THR A 14 -6.88 -4.84 -34.53
CA THR A 14 -7.67 -4.00 -33.63
C THR A 14 -6.82 -2.78 -33.28
N ARG A 15 -7.23 -1.61 -33.78
CA ARG A 15 -6.66 -0.33 -33.34
C ARG A 15 -6.84 -0.24 -31.83
N ARG A 16 -5.78 -0.51 -31.09
CA ARG A 16 -5.74 -0.21 -29.64
C ARG A 16 -5.91 1.30 -29.51
N ALA A 17 -7.05 1.71 -28.97
CA ALA A 17 -7.24 3.08 -28.55
C ALA A 17 -6.06 3.50 -27.64
N PRO A 18 -5.52 4.72 -27.79
CA PRO A 18 -4.42 5.17 -26.97
C PRO A 18 -4.89 5.10 -25.50
N ARG A 19 -4.25 4.21 -24.72
CA ARG A 19 -4.48 4.14 -23.27
C ARG A 19 -3.82 5.37 -22.65
N TRP A 20 -4.58 6.41 -22.51
CA TRP A 20 -4.14 7.60 -21.79
C TRP A 20 -3.81 7.20 -20.36
N SER A 21 -2.66 7.65 -19.85
CA SER A 21 -2.36 7.46 -18.44
C SER A 21 -3.43 8.20 -17.60
N LEU A 22 -3.71 7.72 -16.41
CA LEU A 22 -4.67 8.35 -15.50
C LEU A 22 -4.40 9.86 -15.34
N ARG A 23 -3.12 10.25 -15.34
CA ARG A 23 -2.64 11.64 -15.31
C ARG A 23 -3.09 12.43 -16.55
N GLY A 24 -2.89 11.84 -17.73
CA GLY A 24 -3.25 12.47 -19.00
C GLY A 24 -4.76 12.66 -19.11
N SER A 25 -5.57 11.69 -18.68
CA SER A 25 -7.02 11.79 -18.71
C SER A 25 -7.57 12.85 -17.74
N LEU A 26 -7.00 13.00 -16.56
CA LEU A 26 -7.40 14.02 -15.59
C LEU A 26 -7.08 15.44 -16.10
N ILE A 27 -5.86 15.64 -16.63
CA ILE A 27 -5.48 16.93 -17.22
C ILE A 27 -6.40 17.26 -18.40
N ALA A 28 -6.62 16.31 -19.30
CA ALA A 28 -7.51 16.52 -20.46
C ALA A 28 -8.95 16.85 -20.04
N ALA A 29 -9.48 16.17 -19.02
CA ALA A 29 -10.83 16.43 -18.53
C ALA A 29 -10.97 17.81 -17.89
N THR A 30 -10.01 18.24 -17.07
CA THR A 30 -10.03 19.59 -16.46
C THR A 30 -9.90 20.68 -17.51
N VAL A 31 -9.00 20.54 -18.48
CA VAL A 31 -8.84 21.50 -19.56
C VAL A 31 -10.09 21.54 -20.44
N ALA A 32 -10.66 20.39 -20.83
CA ALA A 32 -11.86 20.32 -21.64
C ALA A 32 -13.07 20.98 -20.95
N LEU A 33 -13.25 20.73 -19.65
CA LEU A 33 -14.34 21.36 -18.88
C LEU A 33 -14.18 22.89 -18.81
N THR A 34 -12.97 23.37 -18.59
CA THR A 34 -12.67 24.80 -18.57
C THR A 34 -12.88 25.44 -19.92
N CYS A 35 -12.39 24.81 -21.01
CA CYS A 35 -12.64 25.30 -22.36
C CYS A 35 -14.12 25.36 -22.69
N ALA A 36 -14.92 24.35 -22.31
CA ALA A 36 -16.37 24.37 -22.51
C ALA A 36 -17.06 25.53 -21.74
N ALA A 37 -16.65 25.76 -20.48
CA ALA A 37 -17.17 26.85 -19.67
C ALA A 37 -16.85 28.22 -20.29
N LEU A 38 -15.60 28.44 -20.73
CA LEU A 38 -15.14 29.67 -21.34
C LEU A 38 -15.89 29.90 -22.68
N LEU A 39 -16.06 28.86 -23.48
CA LEU A 39 -16.80 28.94 -24.75
C LEU A 39 -18.28 29.34 -24.54
N ILE A 40 -18.93 28.72 -23.54
CA ILE A 40 -20.33 29.09 -23.20
C ILE A 40 -20.41 30.56 -22.77
N THR A 41 -19.49 30.98 -21.88
CA THR A 41 -19.45 32.37 -21.40
C THR A 41 -19.23 33.34 -22.56
N GLY A 42 -18.33 33.02 -23.48
CA GLY A 42 -18.01 33.83 -24.63
C GLY A 42 -19.18 34.01 -25.59
N VAL A 43 -19.87 32.89 -25.89
CA VAL A 43 -21.06 32.94 -26.74
C VAL A 43 -22.15 33.79 -26.10
N VAL A 44 -22.41 33.58 -24.79
CA VAL A 44 -23.43 34.34 -24.07
C VAL A 44 -23.11 35.85 -24.05
N SER A 45 -21.85 36.20 -23.75
CA SER A 45 -21.37 37.58 -23.72
C SER A 45 -21.49 38.26 -25.07
N ALA A 46 -21.04 37.60 -26.15
CA ALA A 46 -21.11 38.11 -27.50
C ALA A 46 -22.58 38.35 -27.98
N VAL A 47 -23.46 37.40 -27.68
CA VAL A 47 -24.90 37.52 -28.01
C VAL A 47 -25.53 38.68 -27.23
N ALA A 48 -25.25 38.77 -25.92
CA ALA A 48 -25.78 39.83 -25.07
C ALA A 48 -25.30 41.21 -25.50
N LEU A 49 -24.00 41.36 -25.79
CA LEU A 49 -23.46 42.64 -26.30
C LEU A 49 -24.06 43.02 -27.64
N ARG A 50 -24.12 42.05 -28.57
CA ARG A 50 -24.72 42.31 -29.87
C ARG A 50 -26.16 42.77 -29.72
N GLN A 51 -26.96 42.16 -28.88
CA GLN A 51 -28.35 42.51 -28.65
C GLN A 51 -28.48 43.89 -28.00
N GLN A 52 -27.63 44.22 -27.04
CA GLN A 52 -27.60 45.55 -26.42
C GLN A 52 -27.24 46.64 -27.42
N LEU A 53 -26.24 46.42 -28.27
CA LEU A 53 -25.83 47.38 -29.30
C LEU A 53 -26.94 47.56 -30.38
N MET A 54 -27.57 46.46 -30.78
CA MET A 54 -28.73 46.54 -31.71
C MET A 54 -29.90 47.31 -31.12
N ASN A 55 -30.27 47.09 -29.87
CA ASN A 55 -31.32 47.82 -29.17
C ASN A 55 -31.01 49.33 -29.12
N ARG A 56 -29.79 49.72 -28.82
CA ARG A 56 -29.32 51.12 -28.87
C ARG A 56 -29.48 51.73 -30.26
N THR A 57 -29.07 50.98 -31.29
CA THR A 57 -29.23 51.42 -32.69
C THR A 57 -30.70 51.59 -33.04
N ASP A 58 -31.55 50.69 -32.61
CA ASP A 58 -33.01 50.76 -32.84
C ASP A 58 -33.67 51.93 -32.09
N GLU A 59 -33.24 52.23 -30.86
CA GLU A 59 -33.69 53.40 -30.09
C GLU A 59 -33.25 54.73 -30.75
N GLN A 60 -32.03 54.81 -31.25
CA GLN A 60 -31.53 56.00 -31.97
C GLN A 60 -32.33 56.25 -33.27
N LEU A 61 -32.55 55.20 -34.06
CA LEU A 61 -33.37 55.32 -35.31
C LEU A 61 -34.79 55.67 -34.98
N THR A 62 -35.38 55.09 -33.95
CA THR A 62 -36.75 55.37 -33.53
C THR A 62 -36.93 56.85 -33.14
N THR A 63 -36.00 57.36 -32.36
CA THR A 63 -35.96 58.73 -31.88
C THR A 63 -35.76 59.70 -33.05
N ALA A 64 -34.85 59.45 -33.97
CA ALA A 64 -34.62 60.24 -35.17
C ALA A 64 -35.81 60.20 -36.10
N ALA A 65 -36.42 59.02 -36.31
CA ALA A 65 -37.62 58.92 -37.14
C ALA A 65 -38.84 59.73 -36.59
N ALA A 66 -38.95 59.72 -35.23
CA ALA A 66 -40.03 60.55 -34.61
C ALA A 66 -39.80 62.04 -34.79
N LEU A 67 -38.54 62.49 -34.73
CA LEU A 67 -38.18 63.89 -35.01
C LEU A 67 -38.50 64.28 -36.46
N VAL A 68 -38.18 63.45 -37.45
CA VAL A 68 -38.47 63.65 -38.84
C VAL A 68 -39.97 63.66 -39.06
N ALA A 69 -40.75 62.73 -38.50
CA ALA A 69 -42.21 62.66 -38.61
C ALA A 69 -42.92 63.87 -37.98
N SER A 70 -42.39 64.47 -36.91
CA SER A 70 -42.98 65.68 -36.31
C SER A 70 -42.57 66.91 -37.05
N GLY A 71 -41.39 67.03 -37.62
CA GLY A 71 -40.90 68.14 -38.43
C GLY A 71 -41.62 68.24 -39.81
N SER A 72 -41.94 67.10 -40.45
CA SER A 72 -42.53 67.03 -41.76
C SER A 72 -43.90 67.69 -41.82
N ARG A 73 -44.69 67.66 -40.73
CA ARG A 73 -46.02 68.41 -40.69
C ARG A 73 -45.87 69.94 -40.65
N GLN A 74 -44.72 70.39 -40.17
CA GLN A 74 -44.45 71.85 -40.10
C GLN A 74 -43.78 72.34 -41.40
N ILE A 75 -43.05 71.47 -42.05
CA ILE A 75 -42.24 71.71 -43.25
C ILE A 75 -43.12 71.67 -44.53
N ALA A 76 -44.26 70.96 -44.56
CA ALA A 76 -45.22 70.95 -45.61
C ALA A 76 -45.85 72.34 -45.90
N ARG A 77 -45.56 73.37 -45.10
CA ARG A 77 -45.95 74.78 -45.22
C ARG A 77 -44.91 75.72 -45.75
N VAL A 78 -43.66 75.33 -45.89
CA VAL A 78 -42.50 76.12 -46.24
C VAL A 78 -41.77 75.42 -47.40
N GLY A 79 -41.48 76.17 -48.51
CA GLY A 79 -41.04 75.60 -49.79
C GLY A 79 -39.85 74.65 -49.78
N GLU A 80 -39.72 73.86 -50.82
CA GLU A 80 -38.83 72.71 -51.00
C GLU A 80 -37.30 72.91 -50.70
N ARG A 81 -36.80 74.15 -50.83
CA ARG A 81 -35.39 74.45 -50.63
C ARG A 81 -34.94 74.54 -49.13
N ASP A 82 -35.84 74.97 -48.25
CA ASP A 82 -35.60 75.09 -46.81
C ASP A 82 -35.69 73.76 -46.08
N LEU A 83 -36.44 72.83 -46.70
CA LEU A 83 -36.58 71.45 -46.25
C LEU A 83 -35.24 70.74 -46.17
N ARG A 84 -34.40 70.88 -47.17
CA ARG A 84 -33.13 70.21 -47.28
C ARG A 84 -32.15 70.62 -46.11
N ASP A 85 -32.06 71.91 -45.84
CA ASP A 85 -31.05 72.43 -44.94
C ASP A 85 -31.45 72.28 -43.45
N GLN A 86 -32.75 72.41 -43.10
CA GLN A 86 -33.16 72.29 -41.67
C GLN A 86 -33.35 70.89 -41.18
N THR A 87 -33.90 69.97 -42.02
CA THR A 87 -34.07 68.57 -41.66
C THR A 87 -32.72 67.88 -41.57
N VAL A 88 -31.86 68.18 -42.49
CA VAL A 88 -30.46 67.70 -42.54
C VAL A 88 -29.66 68.15 -41.25
N ARG A 89 -29.76 69.44 -40.86
CA ARG A 89 -29.08 69.95 -39.69
C ARG A 89 -29.67 69.50 -38.37
N ALA A 90 -30.99 69.27 -38.30
CA ALA A 90 -31.62 68.79 -37.06
C ALA A 90 -31.44 67.33 -36.81
N VAL A 91 -31.27 66.49 -37.83
CA VAL A 91 -31.13 65.04 -37.74
C VAL A 91 -29.66 64.59 -37.86
N ILE A 92 -28.89 65.33 -38.70
CA ILE A 92 -27.49 65.09 -38.94
C ILE A 92 -26.58 65.89 -37.95
N GLY A 93 -26.94 66.04 -36.72
CA GLY A 93 -25.92 66.39 -35.69
C GLY A 93 -24.67 65.54 -35.86
N PRO A 94 -23.72 65.47 -34.99
CA PRO A 94 -22.51 64.68 -35.12
C PRO A 94 -22.75 63.17 -35.04
N THR A 95 -23.76 62.70 -35.76
CA THR A 95 -24.25 61.30 -35.72
C THR A 95 -23.95 60.60 -37.06
N GLU A 96 -23.61 59.32 -36.99
CA GLU A 96 -23.29 58.46 -38.15
C GLU A 96 -24.51 58.11 -39.01
N PHE A 97 -25.55 58.94 -39.04
CA PHE A 97 -26.74 58.66 -39.85
C PHE A 97 -26.47 58.84 -41.33
N LEU A 98 -26.94 57.86 -42.11
CA LEU A 98 -27.21 58.02 -43.56
C LEU A 98 -28.68 58.44 -43.76
N VAL A 99 -28.93 59.52 -44.46
CA VAL A 99 -30.27 59.99 -44.78
C VAL A 99 -30.41 59.96 -46.27
N GLU A 100 -31.47 59.30 -46.79
CA GLU A 100 -31.88 59.30 -48.17
C GLU A 100 -33.28 59.89 -48.25
N ILE A 101 -33.45 60.87 -49.10
CA ILE A 101 -34.74 61.57 -49.34
C ILE A 101 -35.16 61.39 -50.80
N ARG A 102 -36.32 60.76 -50.99
CA ARG A 102 -36.91 60.68 -52.32
C ARG A 102 -38.16 61.60 -52.37
N THR A 103 -38.08 62.59 -53.18
CA THR A 103 -39.19 63.54 -53.38
C THR A 103 -40.30 62.97 -54.30
N GLY A 104 -41.49 63.57 -54.31
CA GLY A 104 -42.62 63.12 -55.11
C GLY A 104 -42.40 63.11 -56.62
N ASP A 105 -41.46 63.87 -57.13
CA ASP A 105 -40.97 63.90 -58.50
C ASP A 105 -39.94 62.81 -58.83
N GLY A 106 -39.51 62.03 -57.84
CA GLY A 106 -38.64 60.89 -57.99
C GLY A 106 -37.18 61.25 -57.81
N GLU A 107 -36.80 62.50 -57.49
CA GLU A 107 -35.40 62.89 -57.23
C GLU A 107 -34.91 62.30 -55.90
N LEU A 108 -33.75 61.69 -55.97
CA LEU A 108 -33.13 61.07 -54.79
C LEU A 108 -31.93 61.94 -54.32
N THR A 109 -32.02 62.43 -53.09
CA THR A 109 -30.90 63.15 -52.41
C THR A 109 -30.37 62.35 -51.26
N ARG A 110 -29.03 62.26 -51.09
CA ARG A 110 -28.36 61.52 -50.07
C ARG A 110 -27.46 62.41 -49.22
N PHE A 111 -27.48 62.19 -47.90
CA PHE A 111 -26.69 62.90 -46.94
C PHE A 111 -26.05 61.87 -45.94
N ALA A 112 -24.80 62.01 -45.76
CA ALA A 112 -24.12 61.26 -44.73
C ALA A 112 -23.05 62.17 -44.08
N SER A 113 -22.89 62.07 -42.74
CA SER A 113 -21.84 62.79 -42.02
C SER A 113 -20.52 62.02 -42.06
N THR A 114 -20.54 60.88 -41.45
CA THR A 114 -19.35 59.99 -41.36
C THR A 114 -19.67 58.56 -41.85
N ALA A 115 -20.95 58.25 -42.06
CA ALA A 115 -21.35 56.94 -42.54
C ALA A 115 -20.89 56.72 -43.99
N PRO A 116 -20.39 55.54 -44.36
CA PRO A 116 -20.14 55.17 -45.74
C PRO A 116 -21.47 55.23 -46.53
N VAL A 117 -21.44 55.86 -47.71
CA VAL A 117 -22.60 55.95 -48.59
C VAL A 117 -22.58 54.75 -49.54
N PRO A 118 -23.57 53.84 -49.48
CA PRO A 118 -23.61 52.66 -50.34
C PRO A 118 -23.85 53.05 -51.78
N ALA A 119 -23.27 52.35 -52.77
CA ALA A 119 -23.44 52.61 -54.18
C ALA A 119 -24.93 52.49 -54.58
N THR A 120 -25.64 51.52 -54.04
CA THR A 120 -27.05 51.26 -54.21
C THR A 120 -27.88 52.02 -53.20
N PRO A 121 -28.92 52.77 -53.59
CA PRO A 121 -29.81 53.39 -52.61
C PRO A 121 -30.48 52.43 -51.69
N LEU A 122 -30.43 52.71 -50.35
CA LEU A 122 -31.04 51.86 -49.33
C LEU A 122 -32.60 51.93 -49.45
N LEU A 123 -33.17 53.05 -49.95
CA LEU A 123 -34.60 53.21 -50.16
C LEU A 123 -35.18 52.18 -51.15
N ASP A 124 -34.40 51.66 -52.06
CA ASP A 124 -34.82 50.63 -53.01
C ASP A 124 -35.01 49.25 -52.41
N ALA A 125 -34.27 49.02 -51.34
CA ALA A 125 -34.32 47.78 -50.61
C ALA A 125 -35.08 47.85 -49.26
N ALA A 126 -35.45 49.04 -48.83
CA ALA A 126 -36.20 49.29 -47.62
C ALA A 126 -37.71 49.17 -47.79
N PRO A 127 -38.47 48.72 -46.78
CA PRO A 127 -39.90 48.65 -46.81
C PRO A 127 -40.52 50.12 -46.96
N ALA A 128 -41.51 50.27 -47.77
CA ALA A 128 -42.22 51.56 -47.92
C ALA A 128 -42.94 51.89 -46.58
N PRO A 129 -42.96 53.18 -46.18
CA PRO A 129 -43.68 53.59 -45.00
C PRO A 129 -45.16 53.58 -45.25
N PRO A 130 -46.01 53.29 -44.24
CA PRO A 130 -47.47 53.52 -44.36
C PRO A 130 -47.76 55.02 -44.45
N PRO A 131 -48.89 55.44 -45.05
CA PRO A 131 -49.26 56.85 -45.20
C PRO A 131 -49.26 57.59 -43.84
N GLY A 132 -48.43 58.64 -43.72
CA GLY A 132 -48.27 59.44 -42.51
C GLY A 132 -47.60 58.72 -41.35
N GLY A 133 -47.01 57.55 -41.63
CA GLY A 133 -46.37 56.70 -40.62
C GLY A 133 -44.88 56.38 -40.89
N ARG A 134 -44.35 55.36 -40.18
CA ARG A 134 -43.03 54.85 -40.37
C ARG A 134 -43.05 53.35 -40.63
N SER A 135 -42.06 52.84 -41.36
CA SER A 135 -41.87 51.40 -41.54
C SER A 135 -41.37 50.71 -40.26
N PRO A 136 -41.52 49.43 -40.16
CA PRO A 136 -40.75 48.67 -39.15
C PRO A 136 -39.22 48.80 -39.40
N LEU A 137 -38.43 48.73 -38.28
CA LEU A 137 -37.01 48.75 -38.38
C LEU A 137 -36.51 47.48 -39.10
N THR A 138 -35.76 47.66 -40.17
CA THR A 138 -35.31 46.57 -41.04
C THR A 138 -33.74 46.62 -41.19
N SER A 139 -33.14 45.48 -41.34
CA SER A 139 -31.70 45.42 -41.66
C SER A 139 -31.54 45.19 -43.17
N VAL A 140 -30.86 46.08 -43.83
CA VAL A 140 -30.53 46.01 -45.27
C VAL A 140 -29.06 45.69 -45.41
N THR A 141 -28.73 44.71 -46.24
CA THR A 141 -27.33 44.31 -46.51
C THR A 141 -26.97 44.79 -47.92
N THR A 142 -25.93 45.54 -48.03
CA THR A 142 -25.33 46.01 -49.31
C THR A 142 -23.92 45.41 -49.47
N PRO A 143 -23.29 45.47 -50.66
CA PRO A 143 -21.92 45.01 -50.83
C PRO A 143 -20.94 45.74 -49.92
N GLU A 144 -21.22 46.99 -49.57
CA GLU A 144 -20.37 47.83 -48.71
C GLU A 144 -20.59 47.58 -47.20
N GLY A 145 -21.69 46.89 -46.82
CA GLY A 145 -21.97 46.55 -45.41
C GLY A 145 -23.48 46.41 -45.11
N GLY A 146 -23.75 46.17 -43.85
CA GLY A 146 -25.11 46.09 -43.31
C GLY A 146 -25.52 47.45 -42.72
N TYR A 147 -26.77 47.81 -42.93
CA TYR A 147 -27.41 49.00 -42.38
C TYR A 147 -28.69 48.61 -41.65
N ARG A 148 -28.97 49.28 -40.55
CA ARG A 148 -30.28 49.25 -39.88
C ARG A 148 -31.05 50.48 -40.35
N VAL A 149 -32.22 50.30 -40.91
CA VAL A 149 -32.95 51.37 -41.58
C VAL A 149 -34.38 51.48 -41.09
N VAL A 150 -34.91 52.70 -41.19
CA VAL A 150 -36.36 53.03 -41.06
C VAL A 150 -36.73 54.03 -42.08
N THR A 151 -37.85 53.83 -42.75
CA THR A 151 -38.47 54.81 -43.70
C THR A 151 -39.62 55.56 -43.05
N VAL A 152 -39.76 56.85 -43.33
CA VAL A 152 -40.76 57.74 -42.77
C VAL A 152 -41.48 58.46 -43.96
N ASP A 153 -42.78 58.43 -43.92
CA ASP A 153 -43.57 59.25 -44.87
C ASP A 153 -43.54 60.73 -44.42
N ALA A 154 -42.93 61.59 -45.22
CA ALA A 154 -42.76 63.01 -44.96
C ALA A 154 -43.85 63.87 -45.74
N GLY A 155 -44.87 63.22 -46.31
CA GLY A 155 -45.91 63.87 -47.06
C GLY A 155 -45.55 64.18 -48.52
N PRO A 156 -44.57 65.05 -48.83
CA PRO A 156 -44.13 65.30 -50.21
C PRO A 156 -43.09 64.28 -50.69
N GLY A 157 -42.70 63.35 -49.86
CA GLY A 157 -41.68 62.35 -50.21
C GLY A 157 -41.44 61.32 -49.06
N VAL A 158 -40.53 60.42 -49.30
CA VAL A 158 -40.08 59.37 -48.31
C VAL A 158 -38.68 59.71 -47.87
N VAL A 159 -38.48 59.66 -46.50
CA VAL A 159 -37.16 59.82 -45.86
C VAL A 159 -36.74 58.52 -45.29
N LEU A 160 -35.58 58.05 -45.68
CA LEU A 160 -34.94 56.91 -45.06
C LEU A 160 -33.82 57.40 -44.09
N LEU A 161 -33.84 56.83 -42.88
CA LEU A 161 -32.75 56.98 -41.90
C LEU A 161 -32.07 55.63 -41.75
N GLY A 162 -30.71 55.61 -41.90
CA GLY A 162 -29.92 54.41 -41.80
C GLY A 162 -28.74 54.60 -40.88
N LEU A 163 -28.45 53.57 -40.10
CA LEU A 163 -27.20 53.49 -39.32
C LEU A 163 -26.39 52.29 -39.77
N PRO A 164 -25.08 52.45 -40.00
CA PRO A 164 -24.19 51.34 -40.35
C PRO A 164 -24.03 50.39 -39.22
N LEU A 165 -24.08 49.08 -39.50
CA LEU A 165 -23.85 48.00 -38.51
C LEU A 165 -22.37 47.59 -38.42
N ALA A 166 -21.48 48.22 -39.16
CA ALA A 166 -20.02 47.97 -39.11
C ALA A 166 -19.46 48.21 -37.70
N PRO A 167 -19.75 49.30 -36.96
CA PRO A 167 -19.25 49.51 -35.61
C PRO A 167 -19.71 48.42 -34.61
N VAL A 168 -20.97 47.95 -34.79
CA VAL A 168 -21.50 46.86 -33.96
C VAL A 168 -20.72 45.57 -34.20
N ARG A 169 -20.45 45.22 -35.49
CA ARG A 169 -19.70 44.03 -35.85
C ARG A 169 -18.24 44.11 -35.38
N GLU A 170 -17.59 45.26 -35.53
CA GLU A 170 -16.21 45.49 -35.10
C GLU A 170 -16.07 45.36 -33.58
N THR A 171 -17.00 45.94 -32.83
CA THR A 171 -16.99 45.85 -31.36
C THR A 171 -17.16 44.41 -30.90
N VAL A 172 -18.09 43.66 -31.47
CA VAL A 172 -18.31 42.24 -31.16
C VAL A 172 -17.09 41.39 -31.57
N ALA A 173 -16.52 41.65 -32.76
CA ALA A 173 -15.32 40.94 -33.24
C ALA A 173 -14.10 41.20 -32.32
N ARG A 174 -13.92 42.44 -31.89
CA ARG A 174 -12.84 42.82 -30.95
C ARG A 174 -13.03 42.13 -29.60
N LEU A 175 -14.24 42.09 -29.05
CA LEU A 175 -14.56 41.37 -27.84
C LEU A 175 -14.20 39.87 -27.98
N LEU A 176 -14.68 39.23 -29.05
CA LEU A 176 -14.39 37.82 -29.32
C LEU A 176 -12.89 37.56 -29.47
N GLY A 177 -12.15 38.47 -30.13
CA GLY A 177 -10.70 38.35 -30.24
C GLY A 177 -9.98 38.38 -28.88
N ILE A 178 -10.36 39.31 -27.99
CA ILE A 178 -9.83 39.40 -26.64
C ILE A 178 -10.21 38.14 -25.83
N GLU A 179 -11.42 37.70 -25.93
CA GLU A 179 -11.99 36.55 -25.21
C GLU A 179 -11.28 35.23 -25.60
N VAL A 180 -11.03 35.03 -26.89
CA VAL A 180 -10.23 33.88 -27.38
C VAL A 180 -8.81 33.93 -26.84
N LEU A 181 -8.17 35.11 -26.91
CA LEU A 181 -6.81 35.27 -26.43
C LEU A 181 -6.69 34.94 -24.91
N VAL A 182 -7.59 35.51 -24.10
CA VAL A 182 -7.64 35.25 -22.64
C VAL A 182 -7.97 33.79 -22.37
N SER A 183 -8.92 33.20 -23.09
CA SER A 183 -9.30 31.80 -22.93
C SER A 183 -8.14 30.84 -23.21
N VAL A 184 -7.37 31.10 -24.28
CA VAL A 184 -6.17 30.32 -24.60
C VAL A 184 -5.11 30.47 -23.50
N ALA A 185 -4.86 31.70 -23.04
CA ALA A 185 -3.89 31.95 -21.97
C ALA A 185 -4.27 31.23 -20.67
N VAL A 186 -5.54 31.28 -20.27
CA VAL A 186 -6.06 30.60 -19.08
C VAL A 186 -5.98 29.07 -19.25
N ALA A 187 -6.34 28.53 -20.42
CA ALA A 187 -6.26 27.09 -20.67
C ALA A 187 -4.81 26.57 -20.60
N VAL A 188 -3.86 27.29 -21.16
CA VAL A 188 -2.43 26.95 -21.10
C VAL A 188 -1.92 27.00 -19.66
N LEU A 189 -2.25 28.07 -18.93
CA LEU A 189 -1.86 28.21 -17.52
C LEU A 189 -2.42 27.08 -16.66
N LEU A 190 -3.71 26.77 -16.82
CA LEU A 190 -4.35 25.66 -16.09
C LEU A 190 -3.76 24.32 -16.46
N ALA A 191 -3.48 24.06 -17.73
CA ALA A 191 -2.83 22.83 -18.16
C ALA A 191 -1.44 22.68 -17.52
N PHE A 192 -0.66 23.78 -17.46
CA PHE A 192 0.66 23.80 -16.81
C PHE A 192 0.56 23.53 -15.30
N LEU A 193 -0.32 24.27 -14.61
CA LEU A 193 -0.52 24.08 -13.15
C LEU A 193 -1.04 22.69 -12.82
N ALA A 194 -2.04 22.19 -13.58
CA ALA A 194 -2.57 20.84 -13.40
C ALA A 194 -1.47 19.78 -13.60
N ARG A 195 -0.67 19.92 -14.66
CA ARG A 195 0.47 19.02 -14.90
C ARG A 195 1.46 19.05 -13.74
N MET A 196 1.86 20.23 -13.28
CA MET A 196 2.79 20.39 -12.16
C MET A 196 2.26 19.72 -10.90
N LEU A 197 1.00 19.98 -10.54
CA LEU A 197 0.38 19.48 -9.33
C LEU A 197 0.17 17.96 -9.38
N ILE A 198 -0.35 17.44 -10.49
CA ILE A 198 -0.63 16.01 -10.65
C ILE A 198 0.67 15.20 -10.66
N VAL A 199 1.71 15.66 -11.38
CA VAL A 199 3.02 14.98 -11.42
C VAL A 199 3.65 14.95 -10.03
N ALA A 200 3.62 16.07 -9.30
CA ALA A 200 4.19 16.14 -7.96
C ALA A 200 3.45 15.22 -6.96
N ARG A 201 2.12 15.18 -7.02
CA ARG A 201 1.29 14.38 -6.09
C ARG A 201 1.28 12.89 -6.40
N MET A 202 1.56 12.50 -7.66
CA MET A 202 1.56 11.08 -8.06
C MET A 202 2.95 10.43 -8.09
N ARG A 203 4.03 11.16 -7.79
CA ARG A 203 5.38 10.59 -7.64
C ARG A 203 5.44 9.40 -6.67
N PRO A 204 4.85 9.48 -5.47
CA PRO A 204 4.92 8.37 -4.51
C PRO A 204 4.32 7.06 -5.04
N LEU A 205 3.29 7.12 -5.89
CA LEU A 205 2.69 5.93 -6.50
C LEU A 205 3.64 5.26 -7.50
N ASP A 206 4.40 6.05 -8.27
CA ASP A 206 5.44 5.51 -9.17
C ASP A 206 6.58 4.86 -8.37
N ASP A 207 6.94 5.45 -7.22
CA ASP A 207 7.97 4.89 -6.33
C ASP A 207 7.51 3.56 -5.74
N ILE A 208 6.25 3.46 -5.33
CA ILE A 208 5.65 2.19 -4.87
C ILE A 208 5.68 1.14 -5.99
N ALA A 209 5.24 1.50 -7.20
CA ALA A 209 5.24 0.58 -8.33
C ALA A 209 6.65 0.07 -8.67
N ARG A 210 7.63 0.98 -8.75
CA ARG A 210 9.05 0.61 -9.00
C ARG A 210 9.63 -0.27 -7.89
N THR A 211 9.29 0.01 -6.63
CA THR A 211 9.74 -0.81 -5.51
C THR A 211 9.09 -2.20 -5.56
N ALA A 212 7.79 -2.28 -5.90
CA ALA A 212 7.10 -3.55 -6.07
C ALA A 212 7.71 -4.40 -7.20
N ASP A 213 8.04 -3.79 -8.35
CA ASP A 213 8.72 -4.47 -9.45
C ASP A 213 10.13 -4.97 -9.04
N ALA A 214 10.88 -4.17 -8.28
CA ALA A 214 12.18 -4.56 -7.76
C ALA A 214 12.09 -5.74 -6.78
N ILE A 215 11.08 -5.74 -5.91
CA ILE A 215 10.81 -6.84 -4.97
C ILE A 215 10.41 -8.11 -5.72
N ALA A 216 9.54 -8.00 -6.74
CA ALA A 216 9.20 -9.12 -7.62
C ALA A 216 10.41 -9.69 -8.36
N GLY A 217 11.41 -8.84 -8.64
CA GLY A 217 12.72 -9.21 -9.16
C GLY A 217 13.71 -9.79 -8.13
N GLY A 218 13.30 -9.98 -6.87
CA GLY A 218 14.11 -10.59 -5.81
C GLY A 218 14.85 -9.58 -4.89
N GLN A 219 14.72 -8.26 -5.08
CA GLN A 219 15.36 -7.24 -4.24
C GLN A 219 14.50 -6.93 -3.01
N LEU A 220 14.43 -7.86 -2.06
CA LEU A 220 13.56 -7.77 -0.87
C LEU A 220 13.99 -6.70 0.15
N ASP A 221 15.23 -6.23 0.07
CA ASP A 221 15.81 -5.19 0.93
C ASP A 221 15.37 -3.77 0.55
N ARG A 222 14.84 -3.59 -0.67
CA ARG A 222 14.35 -2.29 -1.12
C ARG A 222 13.15 -1.81 -0.33
N ARG A 223 13.12 -0.50 -0.10
CA ARG A 223 11.99 0.23 0.54
C ARG A 223 11.49 1.33 -0.35
N VAL A 224 10.21 1.62 -0.24
CA VAL A 224 9.63 2.82 -0.85
C VAL A 224 10.22 4.04 -0.15
N PRO A 225 10.86 4.97 -0.89
CA PRO A 225 11.50 6.13 -0.28
C PRO A 225 10.45 7.04 0.39
N ILE A 226 10.76 7.48 1.59
CA ILE A 226 9.98 8.47 2.34
C ILE A 226 10.72 9.78 2.21
N THR A 227 10.26 10.66 1.30
CA THR A 227 10.95 11.89 0.95
C THR A 227 10.54 13.08 1.83
N ASP A 228 9.43 12.95 2.60
CA ASP A 228 8.86 14.03 3.42
C ASP A 228 8.91 13.71 4.91
N ASP A 229 8.69 14.76 5.74
CA ASP A 229 8.49 14.62 7.18
C ASP A 229 7.46 13.51 7.48
N PRO A 230 7.79 12.52 8.34
CA PRO A 230 6.90 11.41 8.71
C PRO A 230 5.49 11.84 9.15
N ARG A 231 5.37 13.04 9.73
CA ARG A 231 4.08 13.60 10.14
C ARG A 231 3.22 14.05 8.96
N ARG A 232 3.84 14.52 7.86
CA ARG A 232 3.15 14.92 6.62
C ARG A 232 2.78 13.70 5.78
N VAL A 233 3.64 12.68 5.75
CA VAL A 233 3.39 11.41 5.04
C VAL A 233 2.10 10.75 5.53
N ARG A 234 1.85 10.73 6.84
CA ARG A 234 0.62 10.16 7.42
C ARG A 234 -0.67 10.89 7.04
N ARG A 235 -0.60 12.13 6.56
CA ARG A 235 -1.77 12.95 6.19
C ARG A 235 -2.24 12.75 4.75
N THR A 236 -1.45 12.07 3.91
CA THR A 236 -1.80 11.81 2.51
C THR A 236 -2.11 10.33 2.32
N GLU A 237 -3.02 10.01 1.39
CA GLU A 237 -3.38 8.63 1.03
C GLU A 237 -2.17 7.86 0.52
N ALA A 238 -1.39 8.48 -0.36
CA ALA A 238 -0.16 7.90 -0.90
C ALA A 238 0.88 7.64 0.19
N GLY A 239 1.02 8.55 1.15
CA GLY A 239 1.93 8.39 2.27
C GLY A 239 1.51 7.26 3.21
N ARG A 240 0.21 7.13 3.53
CA ARG A 240 -0.32 5.99 4.30
C ARG A 240 -0.06 4.67 3.59
N LEU A 241 -0.24 4.63 2.27
CA LEU A 241 0.06 3.45 1.46
C LEU A 241 1.57 3.10 1.50
N THR A 242 2.45 4.10 1.38
CA THR A 242 3.91 3.91 1.51
C THR A 242 4.28 3.27 2.85
N LEU A 243 3.74 3.79 3.96
CA LEU A 243 3.99 3.23 5.29
C LEU A 243 3.44 1.81 5.44
N ALA A 244 2.25 1.53 4.92
CA ALA A 244 1.65 0.21 4.96
C ALA A 244 2.47 -0.81 4.16
N VAL A 245 2.94 -0.45 2.96
CA VAL A 245 3.79 -1.31 2.13
C VAL A 245 5.12 -1.60 2.81
N ASN A 246 5.81 -0.57 3.34
CA ASN A 246 7.06 -0.77 4.07
C ASN A 246 6.86 -1.64 5.31
N GLY A 247 5.80 -1.43 6.09
CA GLY A 247 5.46 -2.26 7.25
C GLY A 247 5.13 -3.72 6.89
N MET A 248 4.49 -3.96 5.73
CA MET A 248 4.27 -5.31 5.20
C MET A 248 5.60 -5.99 4.85
N LEU A 249 6.50 -5.26 4.19
CA LEU A 249 7.83 -5.76 3.83
C LEU A 249 8.65 -6.14 5.06
N ASP A 250 8.60 -5.34 6.12
CA ASP A 250 9.30 -5.64 7.38
C ASP A 250 8.79 -6.94 8.00
N ARG A 251 7.48 -7.17 7.99
CA ARG A 251 6.89 -8.43 8.47
C ARG A 251 7.27 -9.64 7.62
N ILE A 252 7.29 -9.49 6.30
CA ILE A 252 7.71 -10.56 5.39
C ILE A 252 9.17 -10.95 5.64
N LEU A 253 10.06 -9.96 5.73
CA LEU A 253 11.48 -10.21 6.01
C LEU A 253 11.70 -10.85 7.38
N ALA A 254 10.98 -10.39 8.41
CA ALA A 254 11.04 -11.01 9.73
C ALA A 254 10.58 -12.48 9.68
N ALA A 255 9.49 -12.78 8.98
CA ALA A 255 9.00 -14.14 8.81
C ALA A 255 9.98 -15.02 8.04
N LEU A 256 10.59 -14.50 6.96
CA LEU A 256 11.62 -15.21 6.20
C LEU A 256 12.85 -15.51 7.06
N ALA A 257 13.31 -14.53 7.85
CA ALA A 257 14.46 -14.71 8.75
C ALA A 257 14.19 -15.77 9.84
N VAL A 258 12.97 -15.81 10.39
CA VAL A 258 12.55 -16.86 11.33
C VAL A 258 12.57 -18.23 10.66
N ARG A 259 12.01 -18.33 9.47
CA ARG A 259 11.99 -19.57 8.69
C ARG A 259 13.39 -20.08 8.36
N GLU A 260 14.27 -19.20 7.89
CA GLU A 260 15.65 -19.56 7.53
C GLU A 260 16.42 -20.09 8.74
N ARG A 261 16.28 -19.42 9.90
CA ARG A 261 16.87 -19.91 11.16
C ARG A 261 16.30 -21.27 11.59
N SER A 262 15.01 -21.51 11.37
CA SER A 262 14.38 -22.80 11.66
C SER A 262 14.89 -23.89 10.72
N GLU A 263 15.00 -23.62 9.41
CA GLU A 263 15.56 -24.56 8.43
C GLU A 263 17.04 -24.88 8.75
N GLN A 264 17.81 -23.90 9.16
CA GLN A 264 19.22 -24.09 9.51
C GLN A 264 19.38 -24.94 10.78
N ARG A 265 18.55 -24.68 11.83
CA ARG A 265 18.52 -25.52 13.02
C ARG A 265 18.14 -26.97 12.70
N MET A 266 17.14 -27.18 11.83
CA MET A 266 16.73 -28.51 11.42
C MET A 266 17.83 -29.25 10.64
N ARG A 267 18.53 -28.55 9.73
CA ARG A 267 19.67 -29.15 8.99
C ARG A 267 20.80 -29.57 9.93
N SER A 268 21.16 -28.72 10.90
CA SER A 268 22.16 -29.04 11.92
C SER A 268 21.71 -30.26 12.72
N PHE A 269 20.48 -30.24 13.22
CA PHE A 269 19.90 -31.35 13.99
C PHE A 269 19.97 -32.69 13.25
N VAL A 270 19.59 -32.74 11.96
CA VAL A 270 19.65 -33.97 11.15
C VAL A 270 21.08 -34.42 10.91
N ALA A 271 22.00 -33.48 10.69
CA ALA A 271 23.43 -33.80 10.54
C ALA A 271 24.01 -34.42 11.81
N ASP A 272 23.79 -33.77 12.96
CA ASP A 272 24.31 -34.21 14.25
C ASP A 272 23.73 -35.57 14.67
N ALA A 273 22.39 -35.74 14.52
CA ALA A 273 21.72 -37.01 14.76
C ALA A 273 22.27 -38.13 13.86
N SER A 274 22.58 -37.86 12.60
CA SER A 274 23.11 -38.81 11.66
C SER A 274 24.56 -39.27 12.07
N HIS A 275 25.35 -38.34 12.59
CA HIS A 275 26.69 -38.63 13.09
C HIS A 275 26.63 -39.51 14.36
N GLU A 276 25.77 -39.15 15.31
CA GLU A 276 25.64 -39.87 16.57
C GLU A 276 25.02 -41.27 16.45
N LEU A 277 24.13 -41.46 15.45
CA LEU A 277 23.57 -42.80 15.13
C LEU A 277 24.57 -43.69 14.36
N ARG A 278 25.46 -43.12 13.58
CA ARG A 278 26.44 -43.89 12.79
C ARG A 278 27.46 -44.60 13.65
N THR A 279 27.91 -43.98 14.75
CA THR A 279 28.94 -44.51 15.65
C THR A 279 28.50 -45.84 16.27
N PRO A 280 27.37 -45.91 17.02
CA PRO A 280 26.89 -47.17 17.59
C PRO A 280 26.56 -48.24 16.54
N LEU A 281 26.02 -47.82 15.42
CA LEU A 281 25.74 -48.75 14.30
C LEU A 281 27.04 -49.39 13.74
N THR A 282 28.11 -48.64 13.68
CA THR A 282 29.43 -49.16 13.28
C THR A 282 29.97 -50.18 14.30
N VAL A 283 29.79 -49.92 15.59
CA VAL A 283 30.15 -50.82 16.68
C VAL A 283 29.36 -52.13 16.60
N ILE A 284 28.02 -52.04 16.44
CA ILE A 284 27.15 -53.21 16.28
C ILE A 284 27.59 -54.04 15.06
N ARG A 285 27.82 -53.40 13.91
CA ARG A 285 28.30 -54.09 12.71
C ARG A 285 29.64 -54.78 12.96
N GLY A 286 30.60 -54.13 13.60
CA GLY A 286 31.90 -54.68 13.91
C GLY A 286 31.81 -55.94 14.75
N TYR A 287 31.11 -55.87 15.89
CA TYR A 287 30.88 -57.06 16.72
C TYR A 287 30.12 -58.17 16.04
N THR A 288 29.12 -57.87 15.23
CA THR A 288 28.39 -58.86 14.45
C THR A 288 29.29 -59.56 13.45
N GLN A 289 30.21 -58.82 12.78
CA GLN A 289 31.19 -59.42 11.85
C GLN A 289 32.15 -60.33 12.56
N LEU A 290 32.66 -59.92 13.75
CA LEU A 290 33.55 -60.75 14.58
C LEU A 290 32.89 -62.06 15.01
N LEU A 291 31.61 -61.99 15.45
CA LEU A 291 30.83 -63.18 15.83
C LEU A 291 30.61 -64.09 14.61
N ARG A 292 30.26 -63.56 13.44
CA ARG A 292 30.01 -64.33 12.19
C ARG A 292 31.29 -64.96 11.66
N GLY A 293 32.43 -64.28 11.79
CA GLY A 293 33.74 -64.76 11.37
C GLY A 293 34.36 -65.80 12.32
N GLY A 294 33.72 -66.17 13.41
CA GLY A 294 34.27 -67.11 14.41
C GLY A 294 35.49 -66.57 15.13
N MET A 295 35.75 -65.27 15.10
CA MET A 295 36.89 -64.58 15.70
C MET A 295 36.71 -64.23 17.20
N VAL A 296 35.60 -64.66 17.81
CA VAL A 296 35.30 -64.43 19.21
C VAL A 296 35.30 -65.78 19.95
N ASP A 297 36.19 -65.91 20.94
CA ASP A 297 36.26 -67.10 21.78
C ASP A 297 34.91 -67.37 22.45
N GLU A 298 34.58 -68.63 22.68
CA GLU A 298 33.31 -69.06 23.27
C GLU A 298 33.10 -68.46 24.70
N GLN A 299 34.16 -68.27 25.45
CA GLN A 299 34.15 -67.62 26.78
C GLN A 299 33.82 -66.11 26.72
N ARG A 300 34.15 -65.42 25.65
CA ARG A 300 33.90 -63.97 25.47
C ARG A 300 32.58 -63.70 24.69
N ARG A 301 31.96 -64.71 24.14
CA ARG A 301 30.69 -64.57 23.37
C ARG A 301 29.55 -63.92 24.16
N PRO A 302 29.31 -64.31 25.43
CA PRO A 302 28.27 -63.62 26.23
C PRO A 302 28.57 -62.12 26.44
N ASP A 303 29.79 -61.72 26.64
CA ASP A 303 30.19 -60.33 26.83
C ASP A 303 29.99 -59.50 25.57
N VAL A 304 30.27 -60.08 24.39
CA VAL A 304 30.04 -59.40 23.10
C VAL A 304 28.56 -59.28 22.83
N LEU A 305 27.76 -60.31 23.13
CA LEU A 305 26.32 -60.25 22.99
C LEU A 305 25.67 -59.19 23.90
N ARG A 306 26.13 -59.12 25.17
CA ARG A 306 25.68 -58.09 26.11
C ARG A 306 26.02 -56.68 25.59
N ARG A 307 27.24 -56.44 25.06
CA ARG A 307 27.63 -55.14 24.46
C ARG A 307 26.78 -54.78 23.26
N LEU A 308 26.39 -55.76 22.44
CA LEU A 308 25.46 -55.54 21.33
C LEU A 308 24.08 -55.10 21.81
N ASP A 309 23.59 -55.75 22.86
CA ASP A 309 22.29 -55.46 23.45
C ASP A 309 22.29 -54.06 24.10
N ASP A 310 23.33 -53.73 24.84
CA ASP A 310 23.56 -52.42 25.47
C ASP A 310 23.58 -51.30 24.39
N GLU A 311 24.27 -51.52 23.26
CA GLU A 311 24.37 -50.53 22.20
C GLU A 311 23.06 -50.39 21.43
N ALA A 312 22.30 -51.47 21.24
CA ALA A 312 20.98 -51.42 20.63
C ALA A 312 19.95 -50.68 21.55
N ALA A 313 20.01 -50.93 22.87
CA ALA A 313 19.20 -50.21 23.84
C ALA A 313 19.53 -48.71 23.86
N ARG A 314 20.81 -48.38 23.82
CA ARG A 314 21.29 -46.97 23.71
C ARG A 314 20.78 -46.27 22.46
N MET A 315 20.83 -46.93 21.28
CA MET A 315 20.26 -46.39 20.05
C MET A 315 18.76 -46.17 20.18
N SER A 316 18.02 -47.10 20.78
CA SER A 316 16.57 -46.97 20.99
C SER A 316 16.21 -45.75 21.83
N THR A 317 16.98 -45.53 22.94
CA THR A 317 16.82 -44.33 23.78
C THR A 317 17.13 -43.07 23.01
N MET A 318 18.23 -43.04 22.24
CA MET A 318 18.60 -41.88 21.42
C MET A 318 17.53 -41.53 20.40
N VAL A 319 16.96 -42.53 19.69
CA VAL A 319 15.86 -42.29 18.74
C VAL A 319 14.64 -41.72 19.47
N SER A 320 14.30 -42.25 20.63
CA SER A 320 13.20 -41.72 21.45
C SER A 320 13.43 -40.28 21.89
N ASP A 321 14.66 -39.93 22.23
CA ASP A 321 15.08 -38.58 22.61
C ASP A 321 14.98 -37.60 21.42
N LEU A 322 15.46 -38.03 20.26
CA LEU A 322 15.37 -37.25 19.03
C LEU A 322 13.91 -36.98 18.62
N LEU A 323 13.05 -38.00 18.69
CA LEU A 323 11.63 -37.85 18.41
C LEU A 323 10.93 -36.90 19.39
N PHE A 324 11.31 -36.95 20.66
CA PHE A 324 10.77 -36.02 21.65
C PHE A 324 11.19 -34.57 21.37
N LEU A 325 12.48 -34.33 21.11
CA LEU A 325 12.97 -33.00 20.73
C LEU A 325 12.31 -32.49 19.46
N ALA A 326 12.11 -33.33 18.44
CA ALA A 326 11.44 -32.96 17.21
C ALA A 326 9.97 -32.55 17.44
N ARG A 327 9.28 -33.18 18.42
CA ARG A 327 7.92 -32.79 18.82
C ARG A 327 7.90 -31.44 19.52
N LEU A 328 8.87 -31.16 20.39
CA LEU A 328 8.98 -29.87 21.08
C LEU A 328 9.30 -28.72 20.11
N ASP A 329 10.08 -28.98 19.04
CA ASP A 329 10.42 -27.98 18.02
C ASP A 329 9.24 -27.68 17.06
N ALA A 330 8.32 -28.64 16.81
CA ALA A 330 7.27 -28.49 15.80
C ALA A 330 6.07 -27.63 16.24
N GLU A 331 5.66 -27.72 17.47
CA GLU A 331 4.70 -26.89 18.23
C GLU A 331 4.51 -27.57 19.57
N PRO A 332 4.82 -26.92 20.69
CA PRO A 332 4.65 -27.56 21.98
C PRO A 332 3.16 -27.65 22.33
N GLN A 333 2.49 -28.70 21.87
CA GLN A 333 1.18 -29.10 22.40
C GLN A 333 1.39 -29.88 23.70
N LEU A 334 2.12 -29.27 24.64
CA LEU A 334 2.21 -29.81 25.98
C LEU A 334 0.86 -29.57 26.68
N GLN A 335 0.38 -30.60 27.39
CA GLN A 335 -0.84 -30.46 28.16
C GLN A 335 -0.57 -29.51 29.34
N ASP A 336 -1.31 -28.41 29.41
CA ASP A 336 -1.21 -27.46 30.51
C ASP A 336 -2.17 -27.86 31.64
N GLU A 337 -1.86 -28.97 32.31
CA GLU A 337 -2.66 -29.53 33.42
C GLU A 337 -1.94 -29.29 34.76
N PRO A 338 -2.70 -29.26 35.87
CA PRO A 338 -2.09 -29.20 37.18
C PRO A 338 -1.45 -30.56 37.53
N VAL A 339 -0.10 -30.54 37.63
CA VAL A 339 0.72 -31.73 37.92
C VAL A 339 1.35 -31.57 39.29
N ASP A 340 1.32 -32.61 40.12
CA ASP A 340 2.01 -32.64 41.40
C ASP A 340 3.49 -33.02 41.23
N ILE A 341 4.36 -31.98 41.11
CA ILE A 341 5.80 -32.15 40.88
C ILE A 341 6.49 -32.85 42.09
N ALA A 342 5.95 -32.71 43.30
CA ALA A 342 6.48 -33.37 44.49
C ALA A 342 6.30 -34.90 44.45
N VAL A 343 5.21 -35.37 43.87
CA VAL A 343 4.98 -36.79 43.59
C VAL A 343 5.95 -37.27 42.53
N LEU A 344 6.02 -36.55 41.40
CA LEU A 344 6.94 -36.93 40.32
C LEU A 344 8.42 -36.97 40.78
N ALA A 345 8.84 -36.05 41.63
CA ALA A 345 10.20 -36.04 42.17
C ALA A 345 10.45 -37.28 43.08
N ARG A 346 9.49 -37.65 43.91
CA ARG A 346 9.57 -38.89 44.72
C ARG A 346 9.67 -40.16 43.88
N ASP A 347 8.81 -40.25 42.86
CA ASP A 347 8.81 -41.38 41.93
C ASP A 347 10.14 -41.49 41.19
N ALA A 348 10.65 -40.35 40.67
CA ALA A 348 11.93 -40.30 39.95
C ALA A 348 13.13 -40.69 40.84
N VAL A 349 13.14 -40.27 42.12
CA VAL A 349 14.18 -40.68 43.09
C VAL A 349 14.05 -42.18 43.40
N ALA A 350 12.85 -42.70 43.59
CA ALA A 350 12.63 -44.12 43.81
C ALA A 350 13.11 -44.98 42.64
N ASP A 351 12.80 -44.56 41.39
CA ASP A 351 13.27 -45.19 40.15
C ASP A 351 14.82 -45.19 40.07
N ALA A 352 15.46 -44.05 40.39
CA ALA A 352 16.90 -43.92 40.37
C ALA A 352 17.56 -44.87 41.40
N LEU A 353 17.00 -44.98 42.61
CA LEU A 353 17.48 -45.88 43.67
C LEU A 353 17.25 -47.36 43.35
N ALA A 354 16.19 -47.69 42.60
CA ALA A 354 15.94 -49.05 42.12
C ALA A 354 17.05 -49.51 41.14
N VAL A 355 17.60 -48.59 40.34
CA VAL A 355 18.69 -48.84 39.38
C VAL A 355 20.06 -48.91 40.13
N GLU A 356 20.28 -48.03 41.09
CA GLU A 356 21.54 -47.90 41.86
C GLU A 356 21.27 -47.87 43.37
N PRO A 357 20.97 -49.01 44.00
CA PRO A 357 20.57 -49.04 45.42
C PRO A 357 21.64 -48.57 46.41
N GLN A 358 22.88 -48.53 46.00
CA GLN A 358 24.02 -48.11 46.83
C GLN A 358 24.22 -46.59 46.86
N ARG A 359 23.60 -45.87 45.96
CA ARG A 359 23.73 -44.41 45.88
C ARG A 359 22.84 -43.74 46.95
N VAL A 360 23.36 -42.69 47.54
CA VAL A 360 22.59 -41.87 48.47
C VAL A 360 21.99 -40.71 47.76
N ILE A 361 20.64 -40.68 47.65
CA ILE A 361 19.89 -39.57 47.08
C ILE A 361 18.94 -39.02 48.15
N ALA A 362 19.18 -37.80 48.61
CA ALA A 362 18.28 -37.10 49.51
C ALA A 362 17.15 -36.41 48.72
N LEU A 363 15.96 -36.33 49.31
CA LEU A 363 14.83 -35.58 48.72
C LEU A 363 14.34 -34.56 49.74
N ASP A 364 14.45 -33.28 49.43
CA ASP A 364 13.85 -32.17 50.16
C ASP A 364 12.68 -31.60 49.35
N SER A 365 11.47 -32.03 49.67
CA SER A 365 10.25 -31.68 48.92
C SER A 365 9.07 -31.59 49.87
N PRO A 366 8.16 -30.63 49.67
CA PRO A 366 6.88 -30.61 50.34
C PRO A 366 6.09 -31.87 49.96
N PRO A 367 5.07 -32.29 50.78
CA PRO A 367 4.28 -33.47 50.47
C PRO A 367 3.50 -33.33 49.13
N HIS A 368 3.06 -32.13 48.79
CA HIS A 368 2.34 -31.83 47.54
C HIS A 368 2.74 -30.43 47.06
N LEU A 369 3.00 -30.30 45.75
CA LEU A 369 3.25 -29.02 45.10
C LEU A 369 2.78 -29.07 43.63
N LEU A 370 1.76 -28.27 43.29
CA LEU A 370 1.18 -28.27 41.95
C LEU A 370 1.91 -27.26 41.05
N VAL A 371 2.23 -27.70 39.85
CA VAL A 371 2.76 -26.88 38.75
C VAL A 371 1.80 -26.98 37.55
N ALA A 372 1.81 -25.96 36.73
CA ALA A 372 1.13 -26.01 35.41
C ALA A 372 2.08 -26.66 34.39
N GLY A 373 1.68 -27.75 33.78
CA GLY A 373 2.54 -28.41 32.80
C GLY A 373 2.08 -29.80 32.38
N ASP A 374 2.96 -30.49 31.66
CA ASP A 374 2.78 -31.84 31.14
C ASP A 374 3.50 -32.85 32.02
N ALA A 375 2.78 -33.82 32.56
CA ALA A 375 3.35 -34.83 33.50
C ALA A 375 4.42 -35.68 32.84
N ASP A 376 4.28 -36.07 31.58
CA ASP A 376 5.25 -36.90 30.88
C ASP A 376 6.53 -36.12 30.54
N ALA A 377 6.41 -34.86 30.17
CA ALA A 377 7.54 -33.98 29.95
C ALA A 377 8.33 -33.76 31.28
N LEU A 378 7.65 -33.46 32.40
CA LEU A 378 8.27 -33.26 33.71
C LEU A 378 8.92 -34.54 34.23
N ARG A 379 8.29 -35.69 34.07
CA ARG A 379 8.88 -37.01 34.43
C ARG A 379 10.17 -37.22 33.63
N ARG A 380 10.16 -36.91 32.33
CA ARG A 380 11.35 -37.07 31.48
C ARG A 380 12.47 -36.10 31.87
N VAL A 381 12.13 -34.87 32.28
CA VAL A 381 13.08 -33.90 32.79
C VAL A 381 13.77 -34.45 34.03
N LEU A 382 13.02 -34.91 35.03
CA LEU A 382 13.57 -35.48 36.27
C LEU A 382 14.41 -36.72 36.02
N ALA A 383 13.93 -37.62 35.16
CA ALA A 383 14.69 -38.83 34.78
C ALA A 383 16.04 -38.51 34.14
N ASN A 384 16.07 -37.50 33.22
CA ASN A 384 17.30 -37.05 32.58
C ASN A 384 18.28 -36.43 33.59
N LEU A 385 17.79 -35.61 34.54
CA LEU A 385 18.64 -35.02 35.56
C LEU A 385 19.29 -36.10 36.47
N LEU A 386 18.51 -37.08 36.93
CA LEU A 386 18.99 -38.16 37.77
C LEU A 386 19.88 -39.12 36.97
N ALA A 387 19.59 -39.41 35.71
CA ALA A 387 20.47 -40.17 34.84
C ALA A 387 21.83 -39.48 34.62
N ASN A 388 21.83 -38.13 34.51
CA ASN A 388 23.04 -37.35 34.40
C ASN A 388 23.94 -37.46 35.66
N VAL A 389 23.35 -37.38 36.86
CA VAL A 389 24.09 -37.63 38.12
C VAL A 389 24.73 -39.00 38.08
N ARG A 390 23.97 -40.03 37.72
CA ARG A 390 24.48 -41.41 37.68
C ARG A 390 25.59 -41.63 36.67
N ALA A 391 25.51 -41.00 35.50
CA ALA A 391 26.50 -41.15 34.43
C ALA A 391 27.82 -40.40 34.69
N HIS A 392 27.75 -39.29 35.44
CA HIS A 392 28.86 -38.35 35.56
C HIS A 392 29.47 -38.24 36.97
N THR A 393 28.88 -38.94 37.96
CA THR A 393 29.43 -38.92 39.33
C THR A 393 29.72 -40.34 39.83
N PRO A 394 30.76 -40.55 40.67
CA PRO A 394 30.98 -41.82 41.33
C PRO A 394 29.76 -42.24 42.16
N VAL A 395 29.61 -43.56 42.42
CA VAL A 395 28.49 -44.08 43.19
C VAL A 395 28.51 -43.63 44.67
N GLU A 396 29.64 -43.25 45.15
CA GLU A 396 29.89 -42.72 46.51
C GLU A 396 29.50 -41.24 46.63
N ALA A 397 29.32 -40.54 45.51
CA ALA A 397 28.91 -39.13 45.50
C ALA A 397 27.44 -39.01 45.94
N ASN A 398 27.20 -38.17 46.93
CA ASN A 398 25.83 -37.86 47.36
C ASN A 398 25.13 -37.03 46.33
N ALA A 399 23.80 -37.28 46.16
CA ALA A 399 22.92 -36.44 45.37
C ALA A 399 21.78 -35.94 46.24
N GLU A 400 21.20 -34.80 45.84
CA GLU A 400 20.06 -34.20 46.50
C GLU A 400 19.08 -33.66 45.44
N VAL A 401 17.81 -33.96 45.60
CA VAL A 401 16.73 -33.38 44.83
C VAL A 401 15.96 -32.42 45.74
N SER A 402 15.90 -31.17 45.38
CA SER A 402 15.14 -30.14 46.12
C SER A 402 14.02 -29.57 45.29
N VAL A 403 12.83 -29.39 45.91
CA VAL A 403 11.63 -28.86 45.29
C VAL A 403 11.06 -27.74 46.16
N HIS A 404 11.16 -26.50 45.72
CA HIS A 404 10.73 -25.36 46.51
C HIS A 404 9.94 -24.34 45.64
N THR A 405 9.09 -23.54 46.32
CA THR A 405 8.44 -22.39 45.68
C THR A 405 9.32 -21.16 45.86
N ASP A 406 9.62 -20.49 44.74
CA ASP A 406 10.35 -19.24 44.71
C ASP A 406 9.61 -18.23 43.81
N ALA A 407 9.26 -17.05 44.38
CA ALA A 407 8.62 -15.90 43.70
C ALA A 407 7.45 -16.27 42.77
N GLY A 408 6.59 -17.23 43.19
CA GLY A 408 5.42 -17.66 42.37
C GLY A 408 5.73 -18.70 41.28
N ARG A 409 6.98 -19.18 41.23
CA ARG A 409 7.45 -20.31 40.42
C ARG A 409 7.84 -21.46 41.32
N VAL A 410 7.86 -22.65 40.79
CA VAL A 410 8.44 -23.80 41.46
C VAL A 410 9.83 -24.04 40.89
N ARG A 411 10.84 -24.06 41.78
CA ARG A 411 12.20 -24.41 41.44
C ARG A 411 12.45 -25.85 41.87
N VAL A 412 12.95 -26.65 40.94
CA VAL A 412 13.47 -28.00 41.18
C VAL A 412 14.96 -28.00 40.90
N ALA A 413 15.76 -28.49 41.83
CA ALA A 413 17.20 -28.59 41.66
C ALA A 413 17.69 -30.00 41.98
N VAL A 414 18.61 -30.49 41.17
CA VAL A 414 19.34 -31.76 41.41
C VAL A 414 20.80 -31.42 41.59
N SER A 415 21.32 -31.65 42.79
CA SER A 415 22.69 -31.36 43.18
C SER A 415 23.47 -32.65 43.35
N ASP A 416 24.74 -32.67 43.00
CA ASP A 416 25.68 -33.77 43.25
C ASP A 416 26.98 -33.25 43.86
N THR A 417 27.71 -34.13 44.53
CA THR A 417 29.07 -33.87 45.07
C THR A 417 30.16 -34.46 44.18
N GLY A 418 29.95 -34.44 42.89
CA GLY A 418 30.87 -34.95 41.88
C GLY A 418 32.01 -34.01 41.54
N PRO A 419 32.67 -34.24 40.38
CA PRO A 419 33.84 -33.45 39.97
C PRO A 419 33.52 -32.01 39.57
N GLY A 420 32.25 -31.65 39.41
CA GLY A 420 31.85 -30.34 38.93
C GLY A 420 32.15 -30.12 37.44
N LEU A 421 31.79 -28.93 36.93
CA LEU A 421 32.01 -28.50 35.55
C LEU A 421 32.94 -27.28 35.52
N THR A 422 33.68 -27.10 34.41
CA THR A 422 34.37 -25.84 34.18
C THR A 422 33.33 -24.74 33.78
N PRO A 423 33.62 -23.45 33.97
CA PRO A 423 32.71 -22.37 33.57
C PRO A 423 32.30 -22.45 32.11
N GLU A 424 33.22 -22.76 31.22
CA GLU A 424 32.97 -22.90 29.79
C GLU A 424 32.06 -24.11 29.47
N ALA A 425 32.17 -25.19 30.24
CA ALA A 425 31.31 -26.36 30.11
C ALA A 425 29.90 -26.05 30.64
N ALA A 426 29.79 -25.30 31.74
CA ALA A 426 28.51 -24.91 32.31
C ALA A 426 27.64 -24.07 31.36
N GLU A 427 28.27 -23.18 30.57
CA GLU A 427 27.57 -22.37 29.54
C GLU A 427 26.98 -23.22 28.38
N ARG A 428 27.60 -24.37 28.10
CA ARG A 428 27.29 -25.22 26.96
C ARG A 428 26.60 -26.53 27.31
N VAL A 429 26.47 -26.85 28.60
CA VAL A 429 25.97 -28.14 29.07
C VAL A 429 24.55 -28.46 28.57
N PHE A 430 23.77 -27.46 28.19
CA PHE A 430 22.45 -27.58 27.63
C PHE A 430 22.41 -27.64 26.09
N ASP A 431 23.60 -27.50 25.43
CA ASP A 431 23.67 -27.62 23.97
C ASP A 431 23.45 -29.09 23.55
N ARG A 432 22.73 -29.29 22.44
CA ARG A 432 22.49 -30.64 21.91
C ARG A 432 23.80 -31.30 21.54
N PHE A 433 23.99 -32.58 21.94
CA PHE A 433 25.20 -33.42 21.72
C PHE A 433 26.48 -32.88 22.37
N TYR A 434 26.39 -31.91 23.27
CA TYR A 434 27.53 -31.41 24.00
C TYR A 434 27.98 -32.41 25.08
N ARG A 435 29.27 -32.65 25.19
CA ARG A 435 29.91 -33.54 26.18
C ARG A 435 31.15 -32.86 26.75
N ALA A 436 31.17 -32.64 28.05
CA ALA A 436 32.31 -32.11 28.74
C ALA A 436 33.38 -33.20 28.85
N GLY A 437 34.62 -32.96 28.34
CA GLY A 437 35.76 -33.89 28.51
C GLY A 437 35.95 -34.96 27.43
N ALA A 438 35.53 -34.72 26.17
CA ALA A 438 35.60 -35.65 25.04
C ALA A 438 37.03 -36.08 24.58
N ALA A 439 38.09 -35.75 25.30
CA ALA A 439 39.47 -36.06 24.92
C ALA A 439 40.03 -37.30 25.63
N GLY A 440 39.33 -38.43 25.68
CA GLY A 440 39.97 -39.69 26.03
C GLY A 440 39.31 -40.70 26.95
N GLY A 441 38.04 -40.55 27.32
CA GLY A 441 37.32 -41.54 28.12
C GLY A 441 35.92 -41.85 27.54
N ALA A 442 35.55 -43.13 27.49
CA ALA A 442 34.20 -43.57 27.10
C ALA A 442 33.21 -43.16 28.18
N THR A 443 32.81 -41.88 28.18
CA THR A 443 31.73 -41.41 29.05
C THR A 443 30.40 -41.85 28.42
N GLU A 444 29.60 -42.64 29.12
CA GLU A 444 28.28 -43.10 28.68
C GLU A 444 27.31 -41.91 28.61
N GLY A 445 26.71 -41.67 27.45
CA GLY A 445 25.68 -40.65 27.25
C GLY A 445 25.59 -40.14 25.82
N SER A 446 24.38 -39.83 25.35
CA SER A 446 24.12 -39.29 24.03
C SER A 446 24.39 -37.76 23.92
N GLY A 447 24.60 -37.07 25.03
CA GLY A 447 24.67 -35.62 25.06
C GLY A 447 23.33 -34.92 24.77
N LEU A 448 22.21 -35.68 24.78
CA LEU A 448 20.86 -35.13 24.57
C LEU A 448 20.10 -34.86 25.86
N GLY A 449 20.44 -35.54 26.95
CA GLY A 449 19.63 -35.49 28.18
C GLY A 449 19.40 -34.09 28.73
N LEU A 450 20.47 -33.28 28.87
CA LEU A 450 20.33 -31.88 29.35
C LEU A 450 19.72 -30.95 28.32
N ALA A 451 19.91 -31.19 27.02
CA ALA A 451 19.21 -30.47 25.96
C ALA A 451 17.69 -30.73 26.01
N ILE A 452 17.28 -31.98 26.28
CA ILE A 452 15.87 -32.34 26.53
C ILE A 452 15.31 -31.60 27.73
N VAL A 453 16.08 -31.52 28.84
CA VAL A 453 15.66 -30.72 30.00
C VAL A 453 15.46 -29.28 29.64
N ALA A 454 16.40 -28.66 28.92
CA ALA A 454 16.30 -27.27 28.54
C ALA A 454 15.11 -26.97 27.58
N ASP A 455 14.91 -27.82 26.57
CA ASP A 455 13.87 -27.63 25.59
C ASP A 455 12.46 -27.91 26.17
N ALA A 456 12.30 -28.96 27.00
CA ALA A 456 11.05 -29.27 27.68
C ALA A 456 10.66 -28.18 28.69
N VAL A 457 11.60 -27.74 29.52
CA VAL A 457 11.35 -26.67 30.51
C VAL A 457 11.00 -25.36 29.82
N ARG A 458 11.68 -25.01 28.72
CA ARG A 458 11.35 -23.82 27.92
C ARG A 458 9.97 -23.91 27.30
N ALA A 459 9.59 -25.08 26.83
CA ALA A 459 8.23 -25.32 26.30
C ALA A 459 7.15 -25.19 27.38
N LEU A 460 7.48 -25.49 28.65
CA LEU A 460 6.62 -25.28 29.82
C LEU A 460 6.69 -23.84 30.38
N GLY A 461 7.31 -22.89 29.66
CA GLY A 461 7.46 -21.51 30.13
C GLY A 461 8.40 -21.33 31.31
N GLY A 462 9.31 -22.26 31.48
CA GLY A 462 10.33 -22.30 32.55
C GLY A 462 11.71 -21.83 32.11
N GLU A 463 12.65 -21.84 33.08
CA GLU A 463 14.04 -21.51 32.90
C GLU A 463 14.92 -22.63 33.48
N VAL A 464 16.09 -22.86 32.90
CA VAL A 464 17.09 -23.83 33.37
C VAL A 464 18.40 -23.12 33.67
N GLY A 465 19.17 -23.68 34.60
CA GLY A 465 20.51 -23.20 34.89
C GLY A 465 21.38 -24.30 35.52
N ALA A 466 22.69 -24.06 35.54
CA ALA A 466 23.69 -24.91 36.13
C ALA A 466 24.60 -24.07 37.04
N ASP A 467 24.61 -24.38 38.32
CA ASP A 467 25.51 -23.81 39.32
C ASP A 467 26.56 -24.86 39.62
N THR A 468 27.83 -24.59 39.41
CA THR A 468 28.89 -25.60 39.52
C THR A 468 30.20 -24.98 40.03
N THR A 469 30.96 -25.81 40.75
CA THR A 469 32.30 -25.46 41.16
C THR A 469 33.22 -26.63 40.84
N PRO A 470 34.31 -26.43 40.11
CA PRO A 470 35.26 -27.50 39.84
C PRO A 470 35.74 -28.17 41.14
N GLY A 471 35.53 -29.49 41.25
CA GLY A 471 35.85 -30.28 42.47
C GLY A 471 34.85 -30.11 43.62
N GLY A 472 33.81 -29.31 43.46
CA GLY A 472 32.80 -29.03 44.49
C GLY A 472 31.37 -29.51 44.14
N GLY A 473 31.20 -30.20 43.00
CA GLY A 473 29.92 -30.72 42.57
C GLY A 473 29.19 -29.83 41.59
N THR A 474 28.01 -30.29 41.13
CA THR A 474 27.12 -29.57 40.17
C THR A 474 25.69 -29.54 40.68
N THR A 475 25.04 -28.41 40.53
CA THR A 475 23.60 -28.25 40.74
C THR A 475 22.94 -27.85 39.43
N ILE A 476 22.12 -28.72 38.87
CA ILE A 476 21.26 -28.38 37.70
C ILE A 476 19.88 -28.12 38.23
N TRP A 477 19.35 -26.96 37.85
CA TRP A 477 18.05 -26.56 38.31
C TRP A 477 17.16 -26.09 37.15
N PHE A 478 15.85 -26.20 37.36
CA PHE A 478 14.87 -25.61 36.49
C PHE A 478 13.72 -24.94 37.25
N THR A 479 13.01 -24.03 36.62
CA THR A 479 11.80 -23.41 37.16
C THR A 479 10.64 -23.66 36.24
N VAL A 480 9.44 -23.82 36.81
CA VAL A 480 8.16 -23.91 36.08
C VAL A 480 7.12 -23.05 36.77
N PRO A 481 6.09 -22.54 36.06
CA PRO A 481 5.01 -21.79 36.68
C PRO A 481 4.29 -22.63 37.73
N ALA A 482 4.00 -22.07 38.91
CA ALA A 482 3.13 -22.72 39.88
C ALA A 482 1.70 -22.75 39.31
N ALA A 483 1.00 -23.88 39.48
CA ALA A 483 -0.39 -23.93 39.15
C ALA A 483 -1.17 -22.95 40.04
N LEU A 484 -1.94 -22.04 39.43
CA LEU A 484 -2.85 -21.18 40.17
C LEU A 484 -3.81 -22.07 40.98
N ARG A 485 -3.78 -21.95 42.33
CA ARG A 485 -4.82 -22.55 43.16
C ARG A 485 -6.18 -21.98 42.71
N THR A 486 -6.89 -22.70 41.83
CA THR A 486 -8.31 -22.44 41.67
C THR A 486 -8.93 -22.70 43.04
N GLY A 487 -9.23 -21.58 43.70
CA GLY A 487 -9.89 -21.66 45.01
C GLY A 487 -11.19 -22.45 44.88
N VAL A 488 -11.23 -23.61 45.51
CA VAL A 488 -12.48 -24.30 45.80
C VAL A 488 -13.18 -23.39 46.80
N SER A 489 -14.11 -22.57 46.30
CA SER A 489 -15.11 -21.88 47.12
C SER A 489 -15.97 -22.99 47.74
N ARG A 490 -15.90 -23.05 49.08
CA ARG A 490 -16.85 -23.82 49.87
C ARG A 490 -18.23 -23.19 49.82
#